data_375f3eb7c998faa8979b3def5fc49c5e
#
_entry.id   375f3eb7c998faa8979b3def5fc49c5e
#
_cell.length_a   1.000
_cell.length_b   1.000
_cell.length_c   1.000
_cell.angle_alpha   90.00
_cell.angle_beta   90.00
_cell.angle_gamma   90.00
#
_symmetry.space_group_name_H-M   'P 1'
#
loop_
_entity.id
_entity.type
_entity.pdbx_description
1 polymer ?
#
loop_
_entity_poly.entity_id
_entity_poly.type
_entity_poly.pdbx_seq_one_letter_code
_entity_poly.pdbx_strand_id
1 'polypeptide(L)'
;MELNRRQFLQAAGAAAATAAVAGMASTAVADEAEVMTAEKADATKWSFEIAPDPIPEDQISQVIEHDFVIVGAGMAGVCTAVAAAEEGCDVIVVTASSTAISRGGSNHAIGSKYQIEKGIDYNPEVARKIVKAEQTAGTYFMDKKKWARWINHSAESINWTIDLMEGKGLKCCLEPGFPDPDGIIDVPPASHNFYTDEQPFGALWGAPIEARTYAQILTEDLGCEIHYNTIAKQLVREDNNTGRVSAVIAQDSDGNYIKYVANKAIVLATGDFSRDRDMMRRYSPVAYEWFKDQLDFETLNYDIELAYNGLMPGDGQKMGLWIGAAWQKTYPVAPMINGGASGPAHGVISNFWGLNMDIHGERYMNEVTNFSYGAMAKLMLPEQTAYSVWDVNYAYTQDSWERFGCCIDLENGIMPSTPEEIIASWDKSAEAGESAGIAATSVYWKADTIEELVEKMTGIDKEKALETIKKYNEYAKNGLDEEFHVNPEVLYPIENGPFYATKSKGATFLTVCGGLRTNDKMQVCDENDQPIPGLYNTGIMTGDFYANSYNFVMPGQNLGAVCGTLSYLLGKDLAQL
;
A
#
# COMPACT_ATOMS: atom_id res chain seq x y z
N MET A 1 -11.44 -51.94 13.86
CA MET A 1 -10.14 -52.10 14.55
C MET A 1 -9.53 -50.71 14.67
N GLU A 2 -9.68 -50.09 15.83
CA GLU A 2 -9.12 -48.76 16.05
C GLU A 2 -7.63 -48.86 16.31
N LEU A 3 -6.84 -48.26 15.45
CA LEU A 3 -5.40 -48.13 15.65
C LEU A 3 -5.12 -47.04 16.69
N ASN A 4 -4.33 -47.37 17.72
CA ASN A 4 -3.93 -46.36 18.69
C ASN A 4 -2.91 -45.38 18.10
N ARG A 5 -2.75 -44.21 18.73
CA ARG A 5 -1.90 -43.12 18.26
C ARG A 5 -0.44 -43.54 17.96
N ARG A 6 0.07 -44.49 18.66
CA ARG A 6 1.46 -45.00 18.48
C ARG A 6 1.57 -45.88 17.23
N GLN A 7 0.54 -46.67 16.93
CA GLN A 7 0.48 -47.47 15.71
C GLN A 7 0.28 -46.61 14.46
N PHE A 8 -0.49 -45.51 14.58
CA PHE A 8 -0.65 -44.54 13.52
C PHE A 8 0.68 -43.83 13.19
N LEU A 9 1.44 -43.39 14.20
CA LEU A 9 2.74 -42.73 14.00
C LEU A 9 3.79 -43.69 13.43
N GLN A 10 3.76 -44.99 13.79
CA GLN A 10 4.64 -45.97 13.20
C GLN A 10 4.29 -46.30 11.75
N ALA A 11 3.01 -46.31 11.39
CA ALA A 11 2.57 -46.49 10.01
C ALA A 11 2.90 -45.26 9.13
N ALA A 12 2.74 -44.06 9.67
CA ALA A 12 3.10 -42.81 8.97
C ALA A 12 4.62 -42.68 8.77
N GLY A 13 5.42 -43.10 9.77
CA GLY A 13 6.88 -43.13 9.65
C GLY A 13 7.38 -44.11 8.61
N ALA A 14 6.75 -45.32 8.54
CA ALA A 14 7.11 -46.32 7.53
C ALA A 14 6.71 -45.88 6.11
N ALA A 15 5.56 -45.22 5.94
CA ALA A 15 5.13 -44.71 4.65
C ALA A 15 6.06 -43.57 4.15
N ALA A 16 6.51 -42.70 5.04
CA ALA A 16 7.47 -41.63 4.71
C ALA A 16 8.86 -42.18 4.31
N ALA A 17 9.32 -43.24 5.03
CA ALA A 17 10.58 -43.91 4.69
C ALA A 17 10.51 -44.64 3.34
N THR A 18 9.36 -45.27 3.04
CA THR A 18 9.17 -45.99 1.77
C THR A 18 9.09 -45.00 0.58
N ALA A 19 8.48 -43.83 0.75
CA ALA A 19 8.43 -42.80 -0.27
C ALA A 19 9.81 -42.18 -0.53
N ALA A 20 10.62 -41.99 0.52
CA ALA A 20 11.98 -41.50 0.38
C ALA A 20 12.90 -42.50 -0.34
N VAL A 21 12.75 -43.82 -0.07
CA VAL A 21 13.53 -44.85 -0.74
C VAL A 21 13.07 -45.07 -2.19
N ALA A 22 11.78 -44.94 -2.49
CA ALA A 22 11.26 -45.02 -3.86
C ALA A 22 11.69 -43.79 -4.69
N GLY A 23 11.76 -42.60 -4.09
CA GLY A 23 12.28 -41.39 -4.73
C GLY A 23 13.77 -41.47 -5.05
N MET A 24 14.56 -42.17 -4.21
CA MET A 24 15.99 -42.36 -4.45
C MET A 24 16.29 -43.44 -5.50
N ALA A 25 15.37 -44.41 -5.73
CA ALA A 25 15.56 -45.47 -6.72
C ALA A 25 15.26 -45.04 -8.18
N SER A 26 14.53 -43.94 -8.37
CA SER A 26 14.21 -43.44 -9.72
C SER A 26 15.21 -42.41 -10.26
N THR A 27 16.20 -41.99 -9.48
CA THR A 27 17.23 -41.03 -9.88
C THR A 27 18.61 -41.62 -10.17
N ALA A 28 18.69 -42.91 -10.41
CA ALA A 28 19.92 -43.56 -10.82
C ALA A 28 20.08 -43.57 -12.35
N VAL A 29 19.89 -42.44 -12.99
CA VAL A 29 20.71 -42.00 -14.10
C VAL A 29 21.50 -40.82 -13.53
N ALA A 30 22.67 -41.12 -12.98
CA ALA A 30 23.62 -40.11 -12.59
C ALA A 30 24.15 -39.45 -13.88
N ASP A 31 23.48 -38.38 -14.28
CA ASP A 31 24.23 -37.31 -14.87
C ASP A 31 25.20 -36.83 -13.79
N GLU A 32 26.48 -36.78 -14.12
CA GLU A 32 27.54 -36.29 -13.26
C GLU A 32 27.07 -35.00 -12.60
N ALA A 33 26.98 -34.98 -11.25
CA ALA A 33 26.70 -33.77 -10.52
C ALA A 33 27.80 -32.78 -10.89
N GLU A 34 27.51 -31.89 -11.82
CA GLU A 34 28.39 -30.79 -12.18
C GLU A 34 28.67 -29.98 -10.92
N VAL A 35 29.89 -30.03 -10.45
CA VAL A 35 30.33 -29.21 -9.32
C VAL A 35 30.07 -27.76 -9.70
N MET A 36 29.15 -27.11 -9.01
CA MET A 36 28.88 -25.69 -9.21
C MET A 36 30.14 -24.89 -8.94
N THR A 37 30.72 -24.30 -9.97
CA THR A 37 31.81 -23.34 -9.83
C THR A 37 31.27 -22.02 -9.27
N ALA A 38 32.13 -21.21 -8.67
CA ALA A 38 31.78 -19.89 -8.19
C ALA A 38 31.11 -19.02 -9.27
N GLU A 39 31.56 -19.13 -10.52
CA GLU A 39 30.96 -18.45 -11.68
C GLU A 39 29.53 -18.92 -11.99
N LYS A 40 29.23 -20.23 -11.84
CA LYS A 40 27.88 -20.75 -12.01
C LYS A 40 26.98 -20.38 -10.82
N ALA A 41 27.52 -20.27 -9.60
CA ALA A 41 26.81 -19.80 -8.45
C ALA A 41 26.40 -18.32 -8.60
N ASP A 42 27.26 -17.48 -9.16
CA ASP A 42 26.96 -16.08 -9.46
C ASP A 42 25.92 -15.93 -10.59
N ALA A 43 25.86 -16.84 -11.55
CA ALA A 43 24.86 -16.86 -12.61
C ALA A 43 23.43 -17.14 -12.09
N THR A 44 23.26 -17.56 -10.82
CA THR A 44 21.96 -17.75 -10.16
C THR A 44 21.49 -16.55 -9.33
N LYS A 45 22.32 -15.51 -9.21
CA LYS A 45 21.92 -14.27 -8.52
C LYS A 45 21.02 -13.40 -9.39
N TRP A 46 20.08 -12.73 -8.76
CA TRP A 46 19.28 -11.71 -9.40
C TRP A 46 20.13 -10.46 -9.69
N SER A 47 19.78 -9.70 -10.73
CA SER A 47 20.52 -8.49 -11.10
C SER A 47 20.72 -7.51 -9.95
N PHE A 48 19.71 -7.33 -9.12
CA PHE A 48 19.73 -6.43 -7.96
C PHE A 48 20.60 -6.91 -6.79
N GLU A 49 20.97 -8.19 -6.73
CA GLU A 49 21.85 -8.76 -5.70
C GLU A 49 23.34 -8.57 -6.03
N ILE A 50 23.66 -8.14 -7.25
CA ILE A 50 25.03 -7.92 -7.70
C ILE A 50 25.42 -6.48 -7.35
N ALA A 51 26.29 -6.33 -6.36
CA ALA A 51 26.81 -5.02 -6.01
C ALA A 51 27.65 -4.46 -7.18
N PRO A 52 27.50 -3.18 -7.53
CA PRO A 52 28.41 -2.53 -8.46
C PRO A 52 29.80 -2.39 -7.84
N ASP A 53 30.81 -2.19 -8.69
CA ASP A 53 32.15 -1.89 -8.21
C ASP A 53 32.15 -0.65 -7.29
N PRO A 54 32.97 -0.62 -6.24
CA PRO A 54 33.07 0.55 -5.38
C PRO A 54 33.49 1.80 -6.18
N ILE A 55 32.80 2.92 -5.93
CA ILE A 55 33.18 4.20 -6.52
C ILE A 55 34.54 4.62 -5.93
N PRO A 56 35.59 4.82 -6.77
CA PRO A 56 36.91 5.17 -6.29
C PRO A 56 36.95 6.52 -5.59
N GLU A 57 37.75 6.66 -4.54
CA GLU A 57 37.89 7.92 -3.76
C GLU A 57 38.37 9.10 -4.63
N ASP A 58 39.17 8.86 -5.66
CA ASP A 58 39.64 9.89 -6.60
C ASP A 58 38.54 10.40 -7.56
N GLN A 59 37.40 9.75 -7.60
CA GLN A 59 36.22 10.22 -8.33
C GLN A 59 35.26 11.05 -7.44
N ILE A 60 35.49 11.11 -6.13
CA ILE A 60 34.70 11.90 -5.20
C ILE A 60 35.09 13.38 -5.37
N SER A 61 34.17 14.19 -5.85
CA SER A 61 34.37 15.62 -6.08
C SER A 61 34.24 16.44 -4.79
N GLN A 62 33.41 15.98 -3.85
CA GLN A 62 33.12 16.68 -2.60
C GLN A 62 32.80 15.68 -1.48
N VAL A 63 33.20 16.04 -0.27
CA VAL A 63 32.80 15.36 0.98
C VAL A 63 32.01 16.33 1.83
N ILE A 64 30.83 15.90 2.31
CA ILE A 64 29.92 16.67 3.15
C ILE A 64 29.66 15.86 4.40
N GLU A 65 29.76 16.47 5.58
CA GLU A 65 29.64 15.77 6.86
C GLU A 65 28.49 16.34 7.68
N HIS A 66 27.62 15.45 8.18
CA HIS A 66 26.54 15.74 9.12
C HIS A 66 26.43 14.62 10.16
N ASP A 67 25.70 14.86 11.24
CA ASP A 67 25.41 13.79 12.21
C ASP A 67 24.51 12.73 11.57
N PHE A 68 23.49 13.18 10.81
CA PHE A 68 22.51 12.31 10.17
C PHE A 68 22.33 12.64 8.70
N VAL A 69 22.38 11.61 7.87
CA VAL A 69 22.11 11.69 6.43
C VAL A 69 20.84 10.91 6.13
N ILE A 70 19.81 11.59 5.64
CA ILE A 70 18.53 10.97 5.26
C ILE A 70 18.46 10.89 3.74
N VAL A 71 18.24 9.69 3.20
CA VAL A 71 18.20 9.42 1.77
C VAL A 71 16.75 9.26 1.31
N GLY A 72 16.25 10.27 0.63
CA GLY A 72 14.89 10.38 0.11
C GLY A 72 14.07 11.47 0.80
N ALA A 73 13.50 12.39 0.00
CA ALA A 73 12.59 13.46 0.44
C ALA A 73 11.12 13.11 0.19
N GLY A 74 10.76 11.85 0.34
CA GLY A 74 9.36 11.40 0.44
C GLY A 74 8.79 11.73 1.83
N MET A 75 7.48 11.50 2.02
CA MET A 75 6.78 11.76 3.28
C MET A 75 7.56 11.26 4.51
N ALA A 76 8.06 10.02 4.48
CA ALA A 76 8.78 9.41 5.59
C ALA A 76 10.13 10.09 5.88
N GLY A 77 10.89 10.42 4.83
CA GLY A 77 12.21 11.04 4.97
C GLY A 77 12.12 12.44 5.54
N VAL A 78 11.24 13.31 4.99
CA VAL A 78 11.07 14.68 5.50
C VAL A 78 10.43 14.72 6.88
N CYS A 79 9.50 13.81 7.20
CA CYS A 79 8.92 13.66 8.53
C CYS A 79 10.02 13.31 9.56
N THR A 80 10.88 12.32 9.26
CA THR A 80 12.01 11.94 10.13
C THR A 80 12.99 13.11 10.29
N ALA A 81 13.30 13.81 9.18
CA ALA A 81 14.23 14.94 9.20
C ALA A 81 13.74 16.09 10.11
N VAL A 82 12.47 16.48 9.96
CA VAL A 82 11.87 17.54 10.79
C VAL A 82 11.86 17.12 12.26
N ALA A 83 11.38 15.90 12.56
CA ALA A 83 11.32 15.41 13.93
C ALA A 83 12.71 15.33 14.61
N ALA A 84 13.76 14.99 13.87
CA ALA A 84 15.14 14.98 14.38
C ALA A 84 15.71 16.40 14.53
N ALA A 85 15.49 17.26 13.55
CA ALA A 85 16.00 18.64 13.56
C ALA A 85 15.37 19.49 14.66
N GLU A 86 14.08 19.29 14.99
CA GLU A 86 13.43 19.93 16.15
C GLU A 86 14.07 19.57 17.48
N GLU A 87 14.67 18.37 17.59
CA GLU A 87 15.47 17.96 18.75
C GLU A 87 16.92 18.48 18.71
N GLY A 88 17.27 19.30 17.72
CA GLY A 88 18.59 19.90 17.56
C GLY A 88 19.62 19.00 16.87
N CYS A 89 19.19 17.96 16.17
CA CYS A 89 20.07 17.13 15.37
C CYS A 89 20.60 17.87 14.13
N ASP A 90 21.86 17.64 13.79
CA ASP A 90 22.46 18.09 12.53
C ASP A 90 22.09 17.11 11.41
N VAL A 91 21.16 17.52 10.52
CA VAL A 91 20.53 16.67 9.51
C VAL A 91 20.71 17.24 8.12
N ILE A 92 21.06 16.40 7.15
CA ILE A 92 20.94 16.68 5.72
C ILE A 92 20.04 15.64 5.04
N VAL A 93 19.22 16.09 4.08
CA VAL A 93 18.42 15.21 3.22
C VAL A 93 19.00 15.18 1.81
N VAL A 94 19.17 13.99 1.24
CA VAL A 94 19.65 13.78 -0.14
C VAL A 94 18.58 13.03 -0.91
N THR A 95 18.15 13.58 -2.04
CA THR A 95 17.05 12.98 -2.82
C THR A 95 17.27 13.05 -4.32
N ALA A 96 16.87 11.98 -5.00
CA ALA A 96 16.90 11.90 -6.46
C ALA A 96 15.85 12.78 -7.14
N SER A 97 14.76 13.14 -6.46
CA SER A 97 13.68 13.98 -6.97
C SER A 97 14.06 15.46 -7.02
N SER A 98 13.38 16.24 -7.87
CA SER A 98 13.57 17.70 -7.98
C SER A 98 12.83 18.48 -6.91
N THR A 99 11.96 17.83 -6.14
CA THR A 99 11.18 18.42 -5.04
C THR A 99 10.88 17.36 -3.99
N ALA A 100 10.40 17.75 -2.82
CA ALA A 100 9.82 16.79 -1.89
C ALA A 100 8.54 16.20 -2.49
N ILE A 101 8.45 14.88 -2.51
CA ILE A 101 7.45 14.16 -3.28
C ILE A 101 6.80 13.06 -2.44
N SER A 102 5.49 12.95 -2.54
CA SER A 102 4.72 11.87 -1.94
C SER A 102 3.49 11.57 -2.78
N ARG A 103 2.76 10.53 -2.40
CA ARG A 103 1.54 10.10 -3.06
C ARG A 103 0.51 9.67 -2.03
N GLY A 104 -0.77 9.86 -2.38
CA GLY A 104 -1.90 9.60 -1.51
C GLY A 104 -2.29 10.82 -0.71
N GLY A 105 -3.06 10.64 0.35
CA GLY A 105 -3.57 11.78 1.09
C GLY A 105 -3.92 11.45 2.52
N SER A 106 -4.42 10.27 2.75
CA SER A 106 -4.99 9.88 4.04
C SER A 106 -3.90 9.45 5.02
N ASN A 107 -3.88 10.07 6.19
CA ASN A 107 -3.01 9.69 7.30
C ASN A 107 -3.86 9.02 8.38
N HIS A 108 -3.92 7.68 8.39
CA HIS A 108 -4.67 6.97 9.42
C HIS A 108 -4.00 7.08 10.77
N ALA A 109 -4.74 7.65 11.73
CA ALA A 109 -4.26 7.83 13.09
C ALA A 109 -5.41 7.78 14.09
N ILE A 110 -5.12 7.46 15.34
CA ILE A 110 -6.10 7.35 16.41
C ILE A 110 -5.75 8.29 17.58
N GLY A 111 -6.79 8.88 18.16
CA GLY A 111 -6.67 9.77 19.31
C GLY A 111 -6.28 11.21 18.95
N SER A 112 -6.54 11.65 17.71
CA SER A 112 -6.26 13.04 17.31
C SER A 112 -7.18 14.05 17.98
N LYS A 113 -6.74 15.32 18.04
CA LYS A 113 -7.56 16.44 18.53
C LYS A 113 -8.86 16.57 17.74
N TYR A 114 -8.87 16.30 16.42
CA TYR A 114 -10.07 16.33 15.58
C TYR A 114 -11.06 15.22 15.91
N GLN A 115 -10.58 14.01 16.20
CA GLN A 115 -11.44 12.91 16.63
C GLN A 115 -12.08 13.21 17.99
N ILE A 116 -11.31 13.74 18.94
CA ILE A 116 -11.81 14.12 20.27
C ILE A 116 -12.88 15.22 20.15
N GLU A 117 -12.64 16.24 19.33
CA GLU A 117 -13.59 17.33 19.09
C GLU A 117 -14.92 16.83 18.49
N LYS A 118 -14.86 15.86 17.57
CA LYS A 118 -16.02 15.23 16.96
C LYS A 118 -16.67 14.14 17.83
N GLY A 119 -16.17 13.90 19.03
CA GLY A 119 -16.69 12.87 19.95
C GLY A 119 -16.44 11.43 19.48
N ILE A 120 -15.46 11.21 18.62
CA ILE A 120 -15.07 9.88 18.14
C ILE A 120 -14.17 9.25 19.20
N ASP A 121 -14.67 8.19 19.85
CA ASP A 121 -13.95 7.49 20.92
C ASP A 121 -13.11 6.34 20.37
N TYR A 122 -11.80 6.54 20.35
CA TYR A 122 -10.82 5.48 20.12
C TYR A 122 -10.37 4.89 21.46
N ASN A 123 -11.23 4.09 22.03
CA ASN A 123 -10.91 3.38 23.27
C ASN A 123 -10.02 2.12 22.98
N PRO A 124 -9.45 1.50 24.03
CA PRO A 124 -8.60 0.31 23.87
C PRO A 124 -9.28 -0.88 23.17
N GLU A 125 -10.61 -0.97 23.22
CA GLU A 125 -11.35 -2.03 22.54
C GLU A 125 -11.35 -1.84 21.03
N VAL A 126 -11.59 -0.62 20.55
CA VAL A 126 -11.50 -0.26 19.13
C VAL A 126 -10.10 -0.50 18.60
N ALA A 127 -9.08 -0.02 19.32
CA ALA A 127 -7.68 -0.25 18.98
C ALA A 127 -7.35 -1.75 18.86
N ARG A 128 -7.83 -2.55 19.81
CA ARG A 128 -7.65 -4.01 19.79
C ARG A 128 -8.33 -4.66 18.59
N LYS A 129 -9.55 -4.26 18.23
CA LYS A 129 -10.26 -4.80 17.07
C LYS A 129 -9.51 -4.50 15.78
N ILE A 130 -9.06 -3.26 15.57
CA ILE A 130 -8.29 -2.84 14.40
C ILE A 130 -7.01 -3.66 14.25
N VAL A 131 -6.18 -3.73 15.30
CA VAL A 131 -4.93 -4.49 15.26
C VAL A 131 -5.20 -5.98 15.01
N LYS A 132 -6.28 -6.51 15.59
CA LYS A 132 -6.66 -7.91 15.40
C LYS A 132 -7.09 -8.20 13.97
N ALA A 133 -7.85 -7.29 13.35
CA ALA A 133 -8.28 -7.40 11.96
C ALA A 133 -7.07 -7.45 11.02
N GLU A 134 -6.14 -6.52 11.17
CA GLU A 134 -4.92 -6.49 10.37
C GLU A 134 -4.01 -7.70 10.59
N GLN A 135 -3.84 -8.13 11.85
CA GLN A 135 -3.09 -9.35 12.13
C GLN A 135 -3.72 -10.57 11.46
N THR A 136 -5.05 -10.64 11.41
CA THR A 136 -5.78 -11.73 10.76
C THR A 136 -5.60 -11.65 9.24
N ALA A 137 -5.76 -10.47 8.64
CA ALA A 137 -5.55 -10.25 7.22
C ALA A 137 -4.11 -10.59 6.77
N GLY A 138 -3.12 -10.22 7.57
CA GLY A 138 -1.72 -10.56 7.35
C GLY A 138 -1.34 -11.99 7.79
N THR A 139 -2.31 -12.84 8.13
CA THR A 139 -2.09 -14.23 8.61
C THR A 139 -1.07 -14.33 9.74
N TYR A 140 -1.00 -13.31 10.60
CA TYR A 140 -0.06 -13.15 11.72
C TYR A 140 1.43 -13.07 11.35
N PHE A 141 1.78 -12.91 10.09
CA PHE A 141 3.19 -12.78 9.69
C PHE A 141 3.78 -11.38 9.90
N MET A 142 2.94 -10.34 10.02
CA MET A 142 3.40 -8.96 10.26
C MET A 142 4.16 -8.80 11.58
N ASP A 143 4.97 -7.75 11.68
CA ASP A 143 5.67 -7.39 12.91
C ASP A 143 4.73 -6.66 13.90
N LYS A 144 4.28 -7.39 14.93
CA LYS A 144 3.35 -6.89 15.95
C LYS A 144 3.94 -5.77 16.81
N LYS A 145 5.28 -5.68 16.95
CA LYS A 145 5.92 -4.62 17.75
C LYS A 145 5.83 -3.27 17.03
N LYS A 146 6.02 -3.25 15.71
CA LYS A 146 5.84 -2.03 14.91
C LYS A 146 4.39 -1.54 14.97
N TRP A 147 3.42 -2.46 14.89
CA TRP A 147 2.00 -2.15 15.04
C TRP A 147 1.67 -1.61 16.44
N ALA A 148 2.20 -2.23 17.50
CA ALA A 148 2.04 -1.75 18.87
C ALA A 148 2.66 -0.35 19.04
N ARG A 149 3.83 -0.11 18.45
CA ARG A 149 4.48 1.19 18.48
C ARG A 149 3.64 2.27 17.79
N TRP A 150 3.10 1.97 16.62
CA TRP A 150 2.16 2.87 15.94
C TRP A 150 0.96 3.20 16.82
N ILE A 151 0.24 2.19 17.32
CA ILE A 151 -1.02 2.42 18.04
C ILE A 151 -0.84 3.19 19.35
N ASN A 152 0.30 2.97 20.03
CA ASN A 152 0.61 3.63 21.30
C ASN A 152 1.07 5.09 21.14
N HIS A 153 1.54 5.48 19.96
CA HIS A 153 2.08 6.80 19.68
C HIS A 153 1.35 7.55 18.57
N SER A 154 0.28 6.98 18.06
CA SER A 154 -0.48 7.53 16.92
C SER A 154 -1.03 8.93 17.23
N ALA A 155 -1.62 9.12 18.42
CA ALA A 155 -2.18 10.41 18.85
C ALA A 155 -1.11 11.50 18.95
N GLU A 156 0.05 11.18 19.53
CA GLU A 156 1.17 12.10 19.66
C GLU A 156 1.66 12.56 18.28
N SER A 157 1.93 11.60 17.41
CA SER A 157 2.47 11.87 16.07
C SER A 157 1.51 12.65 15.19
N ILE A 158 0.23 12.25 15.13
CA ILE A 158 -0.73 12.95 14.26
C ILE A 158 -1.03 14.37 14.76
N ASN A 159 -1.10 14.59 16.07
CA ASN A 159 -1.30 15.93 16.60
C ASN A 159 -0.11 16.85 16.32
N TRP A 160 1.13 16.34 16.43
CA TRP A 160 2.34 17.04 16.01
C TRP A 160 2.27 17.39 14.51
N THR A 161 1.91 16.44 13.63
CA THR A 161 1.73 16.69 12.20
C THR A 161 0.69 17.79 11.94
N ILE A 162 -0.49 17.69 12.59
CA ILE A 162 -1.57 18.67 12.44
C ILE A 162 -1.09 20.07 12.86
N ASP A 163 -0.42 20.18 14.00
CA ASP A 163 0.07 21.48 14.49
C ASP A 163 1.07 22.12 13.53
N LEU A 164 1.97 21.34 12.94
CA LEU A 164 2.93 21.82 11.93
C LEU A 164 2.22 22.26 10.65
N MET A 165 1.31 21.47 10.13
CA MET A 165 0.60 21.75 8.88
C MET A 165 -0.31 22.99 9.02
N GLU A 166 -1.07 23.07 10.12
CA GLU A 166 -1.88 24.26 10.43
C GLU A 166 -1.01 25.50 10.66
N GLY A 167 0.15 25.36 11.29
CA GLY A 167 1.13 26.43 11.46
C GLY A 167 1.63 27.02 10.15
N LYS A 168 1.59 26.25 9.07
CA LYS A 168 1.91 26.69 7.69
C LYS A 168 0.67 27.03 6.86
N GLY A 169 -0.52 27.08 7.46
CA GLY A 169 -1.76 27.51 6.82
C GLY A 169 -2.51 26.39 6.08
N LEU A 170 -2.13 25.12 6.23
CA LEU A 170 -2.93 24.02 5.71
C LEU A 170 -4.17 23.82 6.58
N LYS A 171 -5.20 23.29 5.96
CA LYS A 171 -6.41 22.80 6.65
C LYS A 171 -6.35 21.28 6.77
N CYS A 172 -6.89 20.75 7.86
CA CYS A 172 -7.03 19.31 8.04
C CYS A 172 -8.50 18.92 7.98
N CYS A 173 -8.83 17.84 7.30
CA CYS A 173 -10.13 17.19 7.40
C CYS A 173 -9.99 15.75 7.90
N LEU A 174 -11.08 15.25 8.48
CA LEU A 174 -11.20 13.86 8.91
C LEU A 174 -12.13 13.13 7.94
N GLU A 175 -11.57 12.17 7.20
CA GLU A 175 -12.33 11.37 6.24
C GLU A 175 -13.35 10.46 6.93
N PRO A 176 -14.44 10.06 6.24
CA PRO A 176 -15.42 9.13 6.79
C PRO A 176 -14.80 7.82 7.26
N GLY A 177 -15.45 7.20 8.25
CA GLY A 177 -15.10 5.86 8.71
C GLY A 177 -15.55 4.78 7.73
N PHE A 178 -15.24 3.55 8.08
CA PHE A 178 -15.64 2.35 7.35
C PHE A 178 -16.70 1.62 8.16
N PRO A 179 -17.98 1.70 7.77
CA PRO A 179 -19.04 0.92 8.42
C PRO A 179 -18.89 -0.55 8.00
N ASP A 180 -19.01 -1.45 8.96
CA ASP A 180 -19.07 -2.90 8.70
C ASP A 180 -20.39 -3.45 9.25
N PRO A 181 -21.36 -3.81 8.41
CA PRO A 181 -22.64 -4.34 8.85
C PRO A 181 -22.51 -5.64 9.63
N ASP A 182 -21.43 -6.39 9.44
CA ASP A 182 -21.14 -7.63 10.17
C ASP A 182 -20.40 -7.37 11.50
N GLY A 183 -19.96 -6.14 11.74
CA GLY A 183 -19.28 -5.74 12.97
C GLY A 183 -17.91 -6.39 13.19
N ILE A 184 -17.29 -6.92 12.12
CA ILE A 184 -15.97 -7.57 12.17
C ILE A 184 -14.88 -6.51 12.15
N ILE A 185 -15.01 -5.51 11.28
CA ILE A 185 -14.03 -4.44 11.08
C ILE A 185 -14.76 -3.09 11.01
N ASP A 186 -15.24 -2.60 12.14
CA ASP A 186 -15.79 -1.27 12.22
C ASP A 186 -14.67 -0.27 12.51
N VAL A 187 -14.33 0.57 11.54
CA VAL A 187 -13.28 1.59 11.64
C VAL A 187 -13.93 2.97 11.67
N PRO A 188 -13.97 3.64 12.84
CA PRO A 188 -14.45 5.01 12.92
C PRO A 188 -13.62 5.96 12.04
N PRO A 189 -14.11 7.18 11.75
CA PRO A 189 -13.31 8.20 11.05
C PRO A 189 -11.94 8.39 11.70
N ALA A 190 -10.88 8.11 10.97
CA ALA A 190 -9.53 8.10 11.49
C ALA A 190 -8.46 8.56 10.49
N SER A 191 -8.83 8.74 9.25
CA SER A 191 -7.91 9.18 8.21
C SER A 191 -7.94 10.70 8.11
N HIS A 192 -6.78 11.31 8.32
CA HIS A 192 -6.59 12.76 8.28
C HIS A 192 -5.98 13.15 6.94
N ASN A 193 -6.45 14.24 6.35
CA ASN A 193 -5.93 14.75 5.10
C ASN A 193 -5.73 16.25 5.17
N PHE A 194 -4.76 16.76 4.41
CA PHE A 194 -4.36 18.16 4.41
C PHE A 194 -4.60 18.81 3.06
N TYR A 195 -5.04 20.08 3.07
CA TYR A 195 -5.36 20.84 1.87
C TYR A 195 -5.25 22.35 2.11
N THR A 196 -5.27 23.13 1.02
CA THR A 196 -5.40 24.59 1.06
C THR A 196 -6.57 25.02 0.18
N ASP A 197 -6.98 26.30 0.26
CA ASP A 197 -8.03 26.83 -0.61
C ASP A 197 -7.60 26.88 -2.09
N GLU A 198 -6.30 27.01 -2.37
CA GLU A 198 -5.74 27.01 -3.72
C GLU A 198 -5.55 25.59 -4.26
N GLN A 199 -5.30 24.65 -3.38
CA GLN A 199 -5.20 23.23 -3.67
C GLN A 199 -6.22 22.48 -2.83
N PRO A 200 -7.48 22.49 -3.28
CA PRO A 200 -8.55 21.84 -2.53
C PRO A 200 -8.32 20.34 -2.51
N PHE A 201 -8.83 19.75 -1.45
CA PHE A 201 -8.88 18.33 -1.26
C PHE A 201 -9.33 17.57 -2.53
N GLY A 202 -8.70 16.48 -2.86
CA GLY A 202 -9.03 15.65 -4.02
C GLY A 202 -8.34 16.05 -5.34
N ALA A 203 -7.80 17.25 -5.47
CA ALA A 203 -7.16 17.66 -6.72
C ALA A 203 -5.80 16.97 -6.95
N LEU A 204 -5.01 16.77 -5.89
CA LEU A 204 -3.69 16.11 -5.94
C LEU A 204 -3.43 15.21 -4.72
N TRP A 205 -4.44 14.84 -3.94
CA TRP A 205 -4.30 14.15 -2.68
C TRP A 205 -3.28 14.80 -1.72
N GLY A 206 -3.61 14.94 -0.45
CA GLY A 206 -2.88 15.82 0.49
C GLY A 206 -1.42 15.47 0.78
N ALA A 207 -0.96 14.23 0.57
CA ALA A 207 0.41 13.85 0.89
C ALA A 207 1.50 14.59 0.09
N PRO A 208 1.35 14.99 -1.17
CA PRO A 208 2.32 15.84 -1.85
C PRO A 208 2.49 17.21 -1.19
N ILE A 209 1.38 17.86 -0.81
CA ILE A 209 1.46 19.18 -0.16
C ILE A 209 2.03 19.05 1.25
N GLU A 210 1.68 18.01 1.98
CA GLU A 210 2.21 17.69 3.29
C GLU A 210 3.73 17.47 3.26
N ALA A 211 4.25 16.66 2.32
CA ALA A 211 5.68 16.43 2.15
C ALA A 211 6.44 17.73 1.82
N ARG A 212 5.89 18.57 0.95
CA ARG A 212 6.48 19.88 0.62
C ARG A 212 6.46 20.84 1.80
N THR A 213 5.43 20.79 2.62
CA THR A 213 5.33 21.60 3.84
C THR A 213 6.37 21.16 4.88
N TYR A 214 6.58 19.86 5.07
CA TYR A 214 7.70 19.38 5.91
C TYR A 214 9.05 19.83 5.35
N ALA A 215 9.28 19.76 4.04
CA ALA A 215 10.52 20.22 3.42
C ALA A 215 10.72 21.72 3.62
N GLN A 216 9.65 22.52 3.53
CA GLN A 216 9.68 23.94 3.82
C GLN A 216 10.05 24.22 5.29
N ILE A 217 9.42 23.55 6.24
CA ILE A 217 9.75 23.65 7.68
C ILE A 217 11.22 23.30 7.91
N LEU A 218 11.68 22.20 7.32
CA LEU A 218 13.06 21.73 7.47
C LEU A 218 14.08 22.78 7.00
N THR A 219 13.83 23.42 5.87
CA THR A 219 14.78 24.35 5.25
C THR A 219 14.62 25.78 5.76
N GLU A 220 13.40 26.29 5.89
CA GLU A 220 13.15 27.70 6.24
C GLU A 220 13.14 27.95 7.74
N ASP A 221 12.54 27.04 8.53
CA ASP A 221 12.39 27.25 9.98
C ASP A 221 13.53 26.62 10.76
N LEU A 222 14.01 25.44 10.34
CA LEU A 222 15.03 24.67 11.04
C LEU A 222 16.44 24.81 10.43
N GLY A 223 16.57 25.44 9.24
CA GLY A 223 17.85 25.76 8.62
C GLY A 223 18.66 24.56 8.13
N CYS A 224 18.03 23.40 7.94
CA CYS A 224 18.67 22.21 7.37
C CYS A 224 18.68 22.26 5.84
N GLU A 225 19.55 21.46 5.22
CA GLU A 225 19.69 21.39 3.77
C GLU A 225 18.98 20.18 3.17
N ILE A 226 18.43 20.37 1.96
CA ILE A 226 17.94 19.27 1.10
C ILE A 226 18.67 19.37 -0.23
N HIS A 227 19.43 18.33 -0.58
CA HIS A 227 20.10 18.22 -1.87
C HIS A 227 19.20 17.43 -2.84
N TYR A 228 18.47 18.16 -3.66
CA TYR A 228 17.62 17.64 -4.72
C TYR A 228 18.44 17.18 -5.94
N ASN A 229 17.81 16.41 -6.84
CA ASN A 229 18.43 15.88 -8.06
C ASN A 229 19.76 15.15 -7.80
N THR A 230 19.87 14.52 -6.65
CA THR A 230 21.09 13.86 -6.17
C THR A 230 20.78 12.40 -5.84
N ILE A 231 21.21 11.51 -6.72
CA ILE A 231 20.85 10.09 -6.70
C ILE A 231 21.85 9.31 -5.85
N ALA A 232 21.41 8.72 -4.74
CA ALA A 232 22.23 7.81 -3.95
C ALA A 232 22.60 6.55 -4.76
N LYS A 233 23.89 6.20 -4.76
CA LYS A 233 24.45 5.11 -5.56
C LYS A 233 24.98 3.95 -4.72
N GLN A 234 25.68 4.25 -3.63
CA GLN A 234 26.30 3.25 -2.78
C GLN A 234 26.34 3.69 -1.32
N LEU A 235 26.13 2.73 -0.43
CA LEU A 235 26.47 2.89 0.98
C LEU A 235 27.93 2.49 1.23
N VAL A 236 28.59 3.20 2.13
CA VAL A 236 29.94 2.86 2.59
C VAL A 236 29.81 2.23 3.96
N ARG A 237 30.16 0.95 4.07
CA ARG A 237 30.21 0.22 5.34
C ARG A 237 31.67 -0.12 5.67
N GLU A 238 32.07 0.25 6.87
CA GLU A 238 33.45 0.07 7.39
C GLU A 238 33.83 -1.42 7.51
N ASP A 239 35.12 -1.68 7.74
CA ASP A 239 35.65 -3.00 8.08
C ASP A 239 35.27 -4.10 7.08
N ASN A 240 35.39 -3.82 5.79
CA ASN A 240 35.00 -4.75 4.71
C ASN A 240 33.54 -5.24 4.83
N ASN A 241 32.60 -4.32 4.95
CA ASN A 241 31.16 -4.58 5.11
C ASN A 241 30.79 -5.36 6.39
N THR A 242 31.51 -5.18 7.49
CA THR A 242 31.19 -5.77 8.78
C THR A 242 30.99 -4.72 9.88
N GLY A 243 31.51 -3.51 9.68
CA GLY A 243 31.46 -2.41 10.62
C GLY A 243 30.18 -1.55 10.52
N ARG A 244 30.34 -0.29 10.88
CA ARG A 244 29.28 0.72 10.82
C ARG A 244 29.07 1.21 9.39
N VAL A 245 27.83 1.57 9.04
CA VAL A 245 27.56 2.32 7.80
C VAL A 245 27.81 3.79 8.09
N SER A 246 28.84 4.36 7.43
CA SER A 246 29.36 5.69 7.74
C SER A 246 29.16 6.74 6.66
N ALA A 247 28.86 6.34 5.43
CA ALA A 247 28.61 7.29 4.35
C ALA A 247 27.65 6.74 3.30
N VAL A 248 27.08 7.65 2.53
CA VAL A 248 26.43 7.37 1.24
C VAL A 248 27.15 8.17 0.14
N ILE A 249 27.45 7.52 -0.98
CA ILE A 249 27.94 8.18 -2.16
C ILE A 249 26.76 8.39 -3.10
N ALA A 250 26.54 9.64 -3.50
CA ALA A 250 25.47 10.03 -4.40
C ALA A 250 26.03 10.77 -5.62
N GLN A 251 25.25 10.85 -6.67
CA GLN A 251 25.62 11.52 -7.92
C GLN A 251 24.64 12.68 -8.16
N ASP A 252 25.17 13.89 -8.35
CA ASP A 252 24.38 15.08 -8.68
C ASP A 252 23.94 15.10 -10.16
N SER A 253 23.19 16.13 -10.56
CA SER A 253 22.71 16.33 -11.94
C SER A 253 23.82 16.58 -12.95
N ASP A 254 24.99 17.03 -12.51
CA ASP A 254 26.16 17.27 -13.36
C ASP A 254 27.02 16.01 -13.52
N GLY A 255 26.65 14.92 -12.84
CA GLY A 255 27.36 13.64 -12.88
C GLY A 255 28.51 13.54 -11.87
N ASN A 256 28.69 14.50 -10.97
CA ASN A 256 29.75 14.46 -9.95
C ASN A 256 29.34 13.56 -8.79
N TYR A 257 30.29 12.79 -8.27
CA TYR A 257 30.08 12.03 -7.06
C TYR A 257 30.35 12.87 -5.80
N ILE A 258 29.41 12.83 -4.88
CA ILE A 258 29.48 13.50 -3.58
C ILE A 258 29.37 12.42 -2.50
N LYS A 259 30.29 12.45 -1.54
CA LYS A 259 30.28 11.54 -0.39
C LYS A 259 29.70 12.26 0.82
N TYR A 260 28.53 11.81 1.26
CA TYR A 260 27.86 12.29 2.45
C TYR A 260 28.25 11.41 3.64
N VAL A 261 29.04 11.93 4.55
CA VAL A 261 29.49 11.23 5.76
C VAL A 261 28.48 11.49 6.86
N ALA A 262 27.99 10.42 7.47
CA ALA A 262 27.11 10.48 8.62
C ALA A 262 27.88 10.15 9.90
N ASN A 263 28.09 11.13 10.78
CA ASN A 263 28.82 10.91 12.02
C ASN A 263 28.11 9.94 12.98
N LYS A 264 26.77 9.88 12.91
CA LYS A 264 25.93 9.03 13.75
C LYS A 264 25.18 7.97 12.96
N ALA A 265 24.32 8.35 12.01
CA ALA A 265 23.53 7.38 11.27
C ALA A 265 23.06 7.86 9.88
N ILE A 266 22.74 6.88 9.03
CA ILE A 266 22.06 7.04 7.74
C ILE A 266 20.66 6.45 7.84
N VAL A 267 19.66 7.17 7.32
CA VAL A 267 18.26 6.71 7.22
C VAL A 267 17.89 6.56 5.75
N LEU A 268 17.52 5.36 5.34
CA LEU A 268 16.97 5.11 4.01
C LEU A 268 15.44 5.33 4.02
N ALA A 269 14.97 6.19 3.13
CA ALA A 269 13.55 6.51 2.93
C ALA A 269 13.23 6.62 1.42
N THR A 270 13.76 5.69 0.62
CA THR A 270 13.83 5.77 -0.85
C THR A 270 12.60 5.22 -1.57
N GLY A 271 11.55 4.87 -0.87
CA GLY A 271 10.30 4.40 -1.46
C GLY A 271 10.29 2.90 -1.79
N ASP A 272 9.43 2.51 -2.73
CA ASP A 272 9.22 1.12 -3.11
C ASP A 272 10.26 0.61 -4.14
N PHE A 273 9.99 -0.55 -4.76
CA PHE A 273 10.85 -1.13 -5.80
C PHE A 273 10.05 -1.57 -7.03
N SER A 274 8.87 -1.01 -7.22
CA SER A 274 7.93 -1.49 -8.25
C SER A 274 8.39 -1.25 -9.69
N ARG A 275 9.45 -0.46 -9.90
CA ARG A 275 10.11 -0.29 -11.22
C ARG A 275 11.33 -1.18 -11.43
N ASP A 276 11.67 -2.05 -10.51
CA ASP A 276 12.69 -3.09 -10.75
C ASP A 276 12.00 -4.42 -11.08
N ARG A 277 12.18 -4.87 -12.32
CA ARG A 277 11.57 -6.11 -12.85
C ARG A 277 11.96 -7.34 -12.05
N ASP A 278 13.23 -7.49 -11.72
CA ASP A 278 13.75 -8.66 -11.05
C ASP A 278 13.36 -8.68 -9.57
N MET A 279 13.34 -7.53 -8.90
CA MET A 279 12.82 -7.42 -7.53
C MET A 279 11.31 -7.73 -7.48
N MET A 280 10.53 -7.24 -8.44
CA MET A 280 9.09 -7.56 -8.54
C MET A 280 8.88 -9.06 -8.77
N ARG A 281 9.61 -9.67 -9.68
CA ARG A 281 9.56 -11.13 -9.93
C ARG A 281 9.93 -11.94 -8.70
N ARG A 282 10.96 -11.51 -7.97
CA ARG A 282 11.50 -12.22 -6.81
C ARG A 282 10.62 -12.04 -5.57
N TYR A 283 10.22 -10.80 -5.28
CA TYR A 283 9.64 -10.45 -4.00
C TYR A 283 8.13 -10.19 -4.03
N SER A 284 7.55 -9.90 -5.19
CA SER A 284 6.10 -9.73 -5.36
C SER A 284 5.58 -10.43 -6.63
N PRO A 285 5.82 -11.75 -6.78
CA PRO A 285 5.58 -12.47 -8.03
C PRO A 285 4.12 -12.45 -8.47
N VAL A 286 3.18 -12.48 -7.54
CA VAL A 286 1.74 -12.43 -7.85
C VAL A 286 1.39 -11.09 -8.48
N ALA A 287 1.81 -9.97 -7.87
CA ALA A 287 1.60 -8.66 -8.44
C ALA A 287 2.33 -8.49 -9.78
N TYR A 288 3.56 -9.02 -9.89
CA TYR A 288 4.28 -9.01 -11.15
C TYR A 288 3.49 -9.69 -12.28
N GLU A 289 2.98 -10.90 -12.06
CA GLU A 289 2.24 -11.63 -13.10
C GLU A 289 0.96 -10.91 -13.52
N TRP A 290 0.27 -10.24 -12.62
CA TRP A 290 -0.95 -9.50 -12.95
C TRP A 290 -0.69 -8.15 -13.63
N PHE A 291 0.43 -7.49 -13.32
CA PHE A 291 0.65 -6.10 -13.72
C PHE A 291 1.92 -5.87 -14.56
N LYS A 292 2.66 -6.92 -14.95
CA LYS A 292 3.90 -6.80 -15.71
C LYS A 292 3.79 -6.02 -17.02
N ASP A 293 2.61 -6.05 -17.66
CA ASP A 293 2.33 -5.32 -18.90
C ASP A 293 1.90 -3.85 -18.64
N GLN A 294 1.60 -3.50 -17.39
CA GLN A 294 1.25 -2.14 -16.98
C GLN A 294 2.42 -1.43 -16.32
N LEU A 295 3.32 -2.19 -15.68
CA LEU A 295 4.48 -1.63 -14.97
C LEU A 295 5.56 -1.18 -15.96
N ASP A 296 6.05 0.03 -15.75
CA ASP A 296 7.15 0.61 -16.53
C ASP A 296 8.49 0.27 -15.86
N PHE A 297 9.22 -0.65 -16.43
CA PHE A 297 10.54 -1.07 -15.97
C PHE A 297 11.69 -0.39 -16.72
N GLU A 298 11.39 0.45 -17.70
CA GLU A 298 12.41 1.01 -18.61
C GLU A 298 12.66 2.50 -18.34
N THR A 299 11.64 3.24 -17.87
CA THR A 299 11.77 4.68 -17.65
C THR A 299 12.14 4.97 -16.20
N LEU A 300 13.24 5.67 -15.99
CA LEU A 300 13.62 6.17 -14.68
C LEU A 300 13.12 7.61 -14.51
N ASN A 301 12.18 7.80 -13.59
CA ASN A 301 11.66 9.10 -13.21
C ASN A 301 11.45 9.13 -11.71
N TYR A 302 12.14 10.04 -11.02
CA TYR A 302 12.02 10.20 -9.57
C TYR A 302 10.98 11.26 -9.16
N ASP A 303 10.39 11.99 -10.12
CA ASP A 303 9.38 13.02 -9.88
C ASP A 303 7.95 12.51 -10.13
N ILE A 304 7.65 11.30 -9.63
CA ILE A 304 6.35 10.66 -9.82
C ILE A 304 5.49 10.84 -8.57
N GLU A 305 4.45 11.66 -8.67
CA GLU A 305 3.46 11.84 -7.60
C GLU A 305 2.23 10.95 -7.80
N LEU A 306 1.76 10.81 -9.02
CA LEU A 306 0.56 10.05 -9.33
C LEU A 306 0.81 9.13 -10.53
N ALA A 307 1.20 7.90 -10.26
CA ALA A 307 1.39 6.88 -11.27
C ALA A 307 0.90 5.51 -10.78
N TYR A 308 0.41 4.71 -11.72
CA TYR A 308 -0.06 3.34 -11.47
C TYR A 308 0.73 2.31 -12.29
N ASN A 309 1.86 2.74 -12.83
CA ASN A 309 2.80 1.93 -13.60
C ASN A 309 4.15 1.72 -12.90
N GLY A 310 4.13 1.75 -11.59
CA GLY A 310 5.32 1.65 -10.74
C GLY A 310 5.87 3.01 -10.30
N LEU A 311 6.62 3.03 -9.21
CA LEU A 311 7.12 4.26 -8.58
C LEU A 311 8.64 4.35 -8.63
N MET A 312 9.32 3.52 -7.83
CA MET A 312 10.75 3.63 -7.58
C MET A 312 11.50 2.37 -7.99
N PRO A 313 12.79 2.47 -8.30
CA PRO A 313 13.61 1.34 -8.76
C PRO A 313 14.18 0.49 -7.62
N GLY A 314 13.92 0.82 -6.35
CA GLY A 314 14.44 0.06 -5.20
C GLY A 314 15.90 0.37 -4.84
N ASP A 315 16.38 1.57 -5.08
CA ASP A 315 17.79 1.93 -4.87
C ASP A 315 18.25 1.72 -3.43
N GLY A 316 17.44 2.15 -2.43
CA GLY A 316 17.79 1.96 -1.02
C GLY A 316 17.81 0.50 -0.61
N GLN A 317 16.86 -0.29 -1.11
CA GLN A 317 16.82 -1.73 -0.85
C GLN A 317 18.06 -2.42 -1.43
N LYS A 318 18.43 -2.11 -2.69
CA LYS A 318 19.65 -2.64 -3.33
C LYS A 318 20.89 -2.28 -2.55
N MET A 319 21.08 -1.01 -2.24
CA MET A 319 22.24 -0.53 -1.46
C MET A 319 22.36 -1.25 -0.11
N GLY A 320 21.23 -1.46 0.58
CA GLY A 320 21.21 -2.21 1.82
C GLY A 320 21.63 -3.67 1.65
N LEU A 321 21.08 -4.37 0.64
CA LEU A 321 21.42 -5.75 0.34
C LEU A 321 22.91 -5.92 0.01
N TRP A 322 23.51 -5.00 -0.76
CA TRP A 322 24.93 -5.06 -1.14
C TRP A 322 25.90 -4.97 0.04
N ILE A 323 25.47 -4.37 1.12
CA ILE A 323 26.29 -4.23 2.34
C ILE A 323 25.90 -5.22 3.46
N GLY A 324 25.08 -6.22 3.15
CA GLY A 324 24.75 -7.32 4.05
C GLY A 324 23.46 -7.13 4.87
N ALA A 325 22.60 -6.18 4.51
CA ALA A 325 21.26 -6.13 5.09
C ALA A 325 20.42 -7.33 4.62
N ALA A 326 19.55 -7.81 5.49
CA ALA A 326 18.60 -8.85 5.16
C ALA A 326 17.33 -8.28 4.54
N TRP A 327 16.68 -9.06 3.68
CA TRP A 327 15.31 -8.83 3.25
C TRP A 327 14.33 -9.15 4.39
N GLN A 328 13.14 -8.58 4.35
CA GLN A 328 12.08 -8.90 5.29
C GLN A 328 11.81 -10.41 5.38
N LYS A 329 11.16 -10.83 6.47
CA LYS A 329 10.83 -12.26 6.71
C LYS A 329 9.59 -12.71 5.99
N THR A 330 8.65 -11.80 5.75
CA THR A 330 7.39 -12.10 5.08
C THR A 330 7.61 -12.26 3.56
N TYR A 331 6.86 -13.19 2.97
CA TYR A 331 6.82 -13.46 1.54
C TYR A 331 5.41 -13.93 1.15
N PRO A 332 4.80 -13.38 0.11
CA PRO A 332 5.28 -12.31 -0.77
C PRO A 332 5.26 -10.92 -0.11
N VAL A 333 6.00 -9.97 -0.67
CA VAL A 333 5.88 -8.55 -0.30
C VAL A 333 4.48 -8.06 -0.63
N ALA A 334 3.88 -7.35 0.30
CA ALA A 334 2.48 -6.94 0.22
C ALA A 334 2.21 -5.89 -0.87
N PRO A 335 1.53 -6.22 -1.97
CA PRO A 335 1.07 -5.23 -2.93
C PRO A 335 -0.18 -4.51 -2.42
N MET A 336 -0.34 -3.25 -2.83
CA MET A 336 -1.59 -2.51 -2.73
C MET A 336 -2.27 -2.51 -4.10
N ILE A 337 -3.45 -3.11 -4.17
CA ILE A 337 -4.24 -3.27 -5.39
C ILE A 337 -5.62 -2.68 -5.18
N ASN A 338 -6.02 -1.81 -6.07
CA ASN A 338 -7.35 -1.20 -6.07
C ASN A 338 -8.21 -1.73 -7.20
N GLY A 339 -9.52 -1.83 -6.93
CA GLY A 339 -10.47 -2.32 -7.91
C GLY A 339 -10.84 -1.28 -8.87
N GLY A 340 -10.49 -0.51 -9.58
CA GLY A 340 -11.15 0.43 -10.49
C GLY A 340 -12.69 0.41 -10.36
N ALA A 341 -13.33 1.49 -10.62
CA ALA A 341 -14.75 1.68 -10.36
C ALA A 341 -15.58 0.47 -10.81
N SER A 342 -16.10 -0.25 -9.86
CA SER A 342 -17.18 -1.18 -10.06
C SER A 342 -18.38 -0.64 -9.30
N GLY A 343 -19.50 -0.51 -9.97
CA GLY A 343 -20.71 0.03 -9.38
C GLY A 343 -20.80 1.56 -9.35
N PRO A 344 -21.71 2.10 -8.57
CA PRO A 344 -21.89 3.53 -8.40
C PRO A 344 -20.64 4.13 -7.78
N ALA A 345 -19.80 4.72 -8.61
CA ALA A 345 -18.53 5.29 -8.16
C ALA A 345 -18.79 6.49 -7.24
N HIS A 346 -18.55 6.31 -5.96
CA HIS A 346 -18.43 7.39 -5.02
C HIS A 346 -17.05 7.36 -4.40
N GLY A 347 -16.28 8.37 -4.74
CA GLY A 347 -14.90 8.43 -4.34
C GLY A 347 -13.97 7.70 -5.29
N VAL A 348 -12.71 7.99 -5.15
CA VAL A 348 -11.64 7.44 -5.99
C VAL A 348 -11.48 5.93 -5.71
N ILE A 349 -11.93 5.46 -4.56
CA ILE A 349 -11.66 4.13 -4.03
C ILE A 349 -12.86 3.69 -3.20
N SER A 350 -13.68 2.82 -3.75
CA SER A 350 -14.78 2.17 -3.03
C SER A 350 -15.09 0.81 -3.65
N ASN A 351 -15.67 -0.07 -2.86
CA ASN A 351 -16.27 -1.31 -3.35
C ASN A 351 -17.79 -1.17 -3.36
N PHE A 352 -18.44 -1.75 -4.34
CA PHE A 352 -19.89 -1.73 -4.43
C PHE A 352 -20.47 -2.94 -3.69
N TRP A 353 -21.29 -2.68 -2.67
CA TRP A 353 -21.93 -3.72 -1.84
C TRP A 353 -23.30 -4.18 -2.36
N GLY A 354 -23.57 -3.96 -3.62
CA GLY A 354 -24.73 -4.51 -4.31
C GLY A 354 -24.35 -5.63 -5.26
N LEU A 355 -25.28 -5.99 -6.17
CA LEU A 355 -25.10 -7.12 -7.08
C LEU A 355 -23.89 -6.97 -7.99
N ASN A 356 -22.94 -7.88 -7.84
CA ASN A 356 -21.79 -8.04 -8.74
C ASN A 356 -21.83 -9.41 -9.44
N MET A 357 -21.56 -9.42 -10.74
CA MET A 357 -21.59 -10.63 -11.59
C MET A 357 -20.30 -10.71 -12.41
N ASP A 358 -19.94 -11.93 -12.81
CA ASP A 358 -18.89 -12.18 -13.81
C ASP A 358 -19.44 -12.14 -15.26
N ILE A 359 -18.61 -12.50 -16.24
CA ILE A 359 -19.01 -12.55 -17.65
C ILE A 359 -20.07 -13.63 -17.95
N HIS A 360 -20.24 -14.62 -17.08
CA HIS A 360 -21.27 -15.64 -17.19
C HIS A 360 -22.60 -15.21 -16.59
N GLY A 361 -22.68 -13.99 -16.06
CA GLY A 361 -23.88 -13.47 -15.39
C GLY A 361 -24.13 -14.08 -14.02
N GLU A 362 -23.11 -14.64 -13.38
CA GLU A 362 -23.18 -15.29 -12.08
C GLU A 362 -22.51 -14.44 -11.00
N ARG A 363 -23.07 -14.42 -9.79
CA ARG A 363 -22.41 -13.86 -8.61
C ARG A 363 -21.17 -14.67 -8.28
N TYR A 364 -20.17 -14.06 -7.65
CA TYR A 364 -18.90 -14.71 -7.37
C TYR A 364 -18.36 -14.47 -5.97
N MET A 365 -19.00 -13.64 -5.14
CA MET A 365 -18.53 -13.36 -3.77
C MET A 365 -19.67 -12.78 -2.91
N ASN A 366 -19.45 -12.70 -1.58
CA ASN A 366 -20.13 -11.76 -0.72
C ASN A 366 -19.58 -10.37 -1.03
N GLU A 367 -20.45 -9.46 -1.41
CA GLU A 367 -20.09 -8.12 -1.89
C GLU A 367 -19.69 -7.17 -0.75
N VAL A 368 -20.03 -7.50 0.52
CA VAL A 368 -19.66 -6.69 1.69
C VAL A 368 -18.21 -6.91 2.04
N THR A 369 -17.35 -6.21 1.37
CA THR A 369 -15.91 -6.26 1.57
C THR A 369 -15.27 -4.94 1.16
N ASN A 370 -14.02 -4.70 1.58
CA ASN A 370 -13.31 -3.50 1.15
C ASN A 370 -12.86 -3.60 -0.31
N PHE A 371 -12.54 -2.45 -0.89
CA PHE A 371 -12.22 -2.31 -2.32
C PHE A 371 -10.96 -3.10 -2.74
N SER A 372 -9.98 -3.29 -1.86
CA SER A 372 -8.79 -4.09 -2.18
C SER A 372 -9.13 -5.57 -2.32
N TYR A 373 -9.97 -6.11 -1.44
CA TYR A 373 -10.42 -7.49 -1.53
C TYR A 373 -11.36 -7.70 -2.72
N GLY A 374 -12.26 -6.74 -2.99
CA GLY A 374 -13.08 -6.75 -4.19
C GLY A 374 -12.25 -6.72 -5.47
N ALA A 375 -11.17 -5.93 -5.49
CA ALA A 375 -10.22 -5.90 -6.60
C ALA A 375 -9.50 -7.25 -6.80
N MET A 376 -9.04 -7.87 -5.72
CA MET A 376 -8.39 -9.18 -5.77
C MET A 376 -9.33 -10.27 -6.24
N ALA A 377 -10.58 -10.27 -5.77
CA ALA A 377 -11.60 -11.19 -6.23
C ALA A 377 -11.84 -11.05 -7.73
N LYS A 378 -11.95 -9.81 -8.24
CA LYS A 378 -12.12 -9.53 -9.67
C LYS A 378 -10.95 -10.02 -10.53
N LEU A 379 -9.70 -9.88 -10.06
CA LEU A 379 -8.52 -10.38 -10.79
C LEU A 379 -8.54 -11.91 -11.00
N MET A 380 -9.29 -12.65 -10.19
CA MET A 380 -9.46 -14.10 -10.33
C MET A 380 -10.58 -14.50 -11.31
N LEU A 381 -11.38 -13.55 -11.77
CA LEU A 381 -12.49 -13.82 -12.70
C LEU A 381 -11.99 -14.03 -14.14
N PRO A 382 -12.78 -14.71 -14.98
CA PRO A 382 -12.54 -14.75 -16.42
C PRO A 382 -12.40 -13.35 -17.00
N GLU A 383 -11.36 -13.12 -17.82
CA GLU A 383 -11.02 -11.82 -18.40
C GLU A 383 -10.82 -10.70 -17.37
N GLN A 384 -10.69 -11.03 -16.08
CA GLN A 384 -10.61 -10.04 -14.99
C GLN A 384 -11.74 -9.02 -15.03
N THR A 385 -12.95 -9.48 -15.34
CA THR A 385 -14.08 -8.62 -15.65
C THR A 385 -15.24 -8.89 -14.69
N ALA A 386 -15.79 -7.81 -14.13
CA ALA A 386 -16.98 -7.82 -13.31
C ALA A 386 -18.03 -6.82 -13.84
N TYR A 387 -19.29 -7.11 -13.57
CA TYR A 387 -20.43 -6.26 -13.83
C TYR A 387 -21.14 -5.96 -12.52
N SER A 388 -21.51 -4.71 -12.32
CA SER A 388 -22.33 -4.29 -11.18
C SER A 388 -23.66 -3.75 -11.69
N VAL A 389 -24.75 -4.05 -10.98
CA VAL A 389 -26.11 -3.61 -11.35
C VAL A 389 -26.79 -3.01 -10.14
N TRP A 390 -27.43 -1.86 -10.31
CA TRP A 390 -28.17 -1.17 -9.27
C TRP A 390 -29.33 -0.35 -9.84
N ASP A 391 -30.21 0.10 -8.99
CA ASP A 391 -31.30 1.01 -9.33
C ASP A 391 -31.15 2.39 -8.66
N VAL A 392 -32.04 3.30 -8.97
CA VAL A 392 -32.01 4.69 -8.46
C VAL A 392 -32.09 4.75 -6.93
N ASN A 393 -32.70 3.77 -6.27
CA ASN A 393 -32.86 3.77 -4.81
C ASN A 393 -31.52 3.60 -4.06
N TYR A 394 -30.51 3.06 -4.70
CA TYR A 394 -29.18 2.97 -4.10
C TYR A 394 -28.64 4.34 -3.67
N ALA A 395 -29.02 5.43 -4.34
CA ALA A 395 -28.62 6.77 -3.92
C ALA A 395 -29.10 7.14 -2.51
N TYR A 396 -30.18 6.52 -2.04
CA TYR A 396 -30.78 6.77 -0.73
C TYR A 396 -30.28 5.81 0.37
N THR A 397 -29.44 4.85 0.02
CA THR A 397 -28.84 3.87 0.94
C THR A 397 -27.37 4.18 1.25
N GLN A 398 -26.91 5.35 0.89
CA GLN A 398 -25.52 5.78 0.92
C GLN A 398 -24.84 5.64 2.31
N ASP A 399 -25.59 5.67 3.41
CA ASP A 399 -25.03 5.51 4.75
C ASP A 399 -24.58 4.06 5.04
N SER A 400 -25.05 3.12 4.22
CA SER A 400 -24.68 1.70 4.28
C SER A 400 -23.54 1.33 3.33
N TRP A 401 -23.00 2.27 2.56
CA TRP A 401 -21.94 1.97 1.59
C TRP A 401 -20.56 2.14 2.19
N GLU A 402 -19.60 1.45 1.60
CA GLU A 402 -18.21 1.79 1.76
C GLU A 402 -17.97 3.20 1.18
N ARG A 403 -18.10 4.21 2.02
CA ARG A 403 -17.73 5.59 1.71
C ARG A 403 -16.29 5.82 2.07
N PHE A 404 -15.46 5.11 1.40
CA PHE A 404 -14.15 4.90 1.80
C PHE A 404 -13.20 5.30 0.68
N GLY A 405 -12.16 5.98 1.01
CA GLY A 405 -11.13 6.29 0.05
C GLY A 405 -10.38 7.54 0.41
N CYS A 406 -9.19 7.62 -0.10
CA CYS A 406 -8.39 8.82 -0.04
C CYS A 406 -9.22 9.98 -0.59
N CYS A 407 -9.33 11.05 0.18
CA CYS A 407 -9.81 12.31 -0.35
C CYS A 407 -11.34 12.48 -0.42
N ILE A 408 -12.05 11.97 0.58
CA ILE A 408 -13.47 12.29 0.76
C ILE A 408 -13.61 13.31 1.89
N ASP A 409 -14.13 14.48 1.56
CA ASP A 409 -14.56 15.48 2.55
C ASP A 409 -16.02 15.83 2.28
N LEU A 410 -16.90 15.15 2.99
CA LEU A 410 -18.35 15.34 2.85
C LEU A 410 -18.81 16.68 3.42
N GLU A 411 -18.11 17.22 4.41
CA GLU A 411 -18.45 18.50 5.05
C GLU A 411 -18.20 19.69 4.11
N ASN A 412 -17.16 19.60 3.27
CA ASN A 412 -16.81 20.65 2.33
C ASN A 412 -17.27 20.36 0.89
N GLY A 413 -18.09 19.35 0.67
CA GLY A 413 -18.76 19.08 -0.60
C GLY A 413 -17.83 18.61 -1.73
N ILE A 414 -16.73 17.95 -1.40
CA ILE A 414 -15.76 17.48 -2.41
C ILE A 414 -16.24 16.24 -3.16
N MET A 415 -17.26 15.56 -2.61
CA MET A 415 -17.90 14.41 -3.26
C MET A 415 -19.42 14.61 -3.30
N PRO A 416 -20.13 13.99 -4.28
CA PRO A 416 -21.59 13.97 -4.25
C PRO A 416 -22.07 13.45 -2.90
N SER A 417 -22.82 14.25 -2.18
CA SER A 417 -23.26 13.96 -0.80
C SER A 417 -24.78 13.81 -0.67
N THR A 418 -25.54 14.32 -1.63
CA THR A 418 -26.99 14.15 -1.69
C THR A 418 -27.39 13.08 -2.69
N PRO A 419 -28.54 12.40 -2.51
CA PRO A 419 -29.05 11.43 -3.48
C PRO A 419 -29.16 12.01 -4.90
N GLU A 420 -29.56 13.27 -5.03
CA GLU A 420 -29.71 13.97 -6.32
C GLU A 420 -28.36 14.17 -7.02
N GLU A 421 -27.33 14.58 -6.29
CA GLU A 421 -25.97 14.73 -6.80
C GLU A 421 -25.38 13.38 -7.22
N ILE A 422 -25.67 12.35 -6.43
CA ILE A 422 -25.26 10.96 -6.70
C ILE A 422 -25.87 10.48 -8.01
N ILE A 423 -27.20 10.61 -8.16
CA ILE A 423 -27.91 10.21 -9.37
C ILE A 423 -27.40 11.00 -10.58
N ALA A 424 -27.20 12.31 -10.43
CA ALA A 424 -26.66 13.14 -11.50
C ALA A 424 -25.26 12.70 -11.94
N SER A 425 -24.44 12.21 -11.01
CA SER A 425 -23.11 11.65 -11.33
C SER A 425 -23.20 10.34 -12.12
N TRP A 426 -24.16 9.48 -11.78
CA TRP A 426 -24.43 8.25 -12.54
C TRP A 426 -24.94 8.54 -13.95
N ASP A 427 -25.85 9.50 -14.08
CA ASP A 427 -26.38 9.93 -15.38
C ASP A 427 -25.23 10.44 -16.27
N LYS A 428 -24.39 11.30 -15.75
CA LYS A 428 -23.21 11.80 -16.47
C LYS A 428 -22.26 10.66 -16.89
N SER A 429 -22.04 9.68 -16.02
CA SER A 429 -21.20 8.51 -16.34
C SER A 429 -21.82 7.65 -17.44
N ALA A 430 -23.14 7.43 -17.39
CA ALA A 430 -23.86 6.67 -18.40
C ALA A 430 -23.92 7.41 -19.76
N GLU A 431 -24.02 8.76 -19.77
CA GLU A 431 -23.92 9.58 -20.99
C GLU A 431 -22.54 9.54 -21.62
N ALA A 432 -21.49 9.51 -20.81
CA ALA A 432 -20.11 9.37 -21.28
C ALA A 432 -19.84 7.97 -21.84
N GLY A 433 -20.56 6.96 -21.37
CA GLY A 433 -20.46 5.57 -21.80
C GLY A 433 -19.17 4.89 -21.32
N GLU A 434 -18.08 5.07 -22.04
CA GLU A 434 -16.79 4.47 -21.69
C GLU A 434 -15.90 5.48 -20.95
N SER A 435 -15.40 5.09 -19.80
CA SER A 435 -14.41 5.83 -19.04
C SER A 435 -13.13 5.02 -19.00
N ALA A 436 -12.08 5.54 -19.61
CA ALA A 436 -10.74 5.04 -19.40
C ALA A 436 -10.22 5.58 -18.06
N GLY A 437 -10.31 4.81 -17.00
CA GLY A 437 -9.54 5.03 -15.78
C GLY A 437 -8.04 4.80 -16.04
N ILE A 438 -7.20 5.25 -15.14
CA ILE A 438 -5.73 5.21 -15.31
C ILE A 438 -5.19 3.77 -15.47
N ALA A 439 -5.89 2.74 -15.00
CA ALA A 439 -5.49 1.35 -15.13
C ALA A 439 -6.66 0.35 -15.30
N ALA A 440 -7.89 0.82 -15.22
CA ALA A 440 -9.07 -0.01 -15.43
C ALA A 440 -10.03 0.68 -16.37
N THR A 441 -10.59 -0.07 -17.30
CA THR A 441 -11.65 0.43 -18.19
C THR A 441 -13.00 0.14 -17.57
N SER A 442 -13.86 1.16 -17.50
CA SER A 442 -15.25 1.02 -17.06
C SER A 442 -16.20 1.48 -18.15
N VAL A 443 -17.25 0.73 -18.38
CA VAL A 443 -18.35 1.09 -19.29
C VAL A 443 -19.61 1.19 -18.47
N TYR A 444 -20.39 2.27 -18.67
CA TYR A 444 -21.61 2.55 -17.93
C TYR A 444 -22.84 2.49 -18.85
N TRP A 445 -23.94 1.98 -18.32
CA TRP A 445 -25.22 1.92 -19.00
C TRP A 445 -26.34 2.39 -18.08
N LYS A 446 -27.37 2.95 -18.69
CA LYS A 446 -28.65 3.34 -18.05
C LYS A 446 -29.81 2.88 -18.91
N ALA A 447 -30.90 2.43 -18.28
CA ALA A 447 -32.16 2.10 -18.94
C ALA A 447 -33.36 2.27 -17.99
N ASP A 448 -34.56 2.31 -18.53
CA ASP A 448 -35.78 2.43 -17.76
C ASP A 448 -36.31 1.08 -17.25
N THR A 449 -35.90 -0.03 -17.85
CA THR A 449 -36.23 -1.41 -17.44
C THR A 449 -34.96 -2.26 -17.30
N ILE A 450 -35.06 -3.33 -16.50
CA ILE A 450 -33.95 -4.28 -16.32
C ILE A 450 -33.63 -5.01 -17.63
N GLU A 451 -34.64 -5.38 -18.39
CA GLU A 451 -34.48 -6.08 -19.67
C GLU A 451 -33.75 -5.20 -20.69
N GLU A 452 -34.09 -3.93 -20.79
CA GLU A 452 -33.39 -2.96 -21.64
C GLU A 452 -31.97 -2.73 -21.16
N LEU A 453 -31.73 -2.68 -19.84
CA LEU A 453 -30.41 -2.53 -19.28
C LEU A 453 -29.50 -3.71 -19.66
N VAL A 454 -29.97 -4.93 -19.38
CA VAL A 454 -29.22 -6.15 -19.69
C VAL A 454 -29.00 -6.30 -21.20
N GLU A 455 -29.96 -5.86 -22.04
CA GLU A 455 -29.77 -5.87 -23.50
C GLU A 455 -28.63 -4.94 -23.95
N LYS A 456 -28.43 -3.81 -23.27
CA LYS A 456 -27.31 -2.87 -23.53
C LYS A 456 -25.97 -3.40 -23.03
N MET A 457 -25.95 -4.23 -21.99
CA MET A 457 -24.71 -4.77 -21.41
C MET A 457 -24.00 -5.69 -22.40
N THR A 458 -22.76 -5.39 -22.71
CA THR A 458 -21.96 -6.13 -23.68
C THR A 458 -20.98 -7.09 -23.00
N GLY A 459 -20.88 -8.32 -23.54
CA GLY A 459 -19.88 -9.30 -23.09
C GLY A 459 -20.27 -10.07 -21.83
N ILE A 460 -21.56 -10.12 -21.49
CA ILE A 460 -22.15 -10.91 -20.41
C ILE A 460 -23.16 -11.90 -20.97
N ASP A 461 -23.36 -13.03 -20.32
CA ASP A 461 -24.50 -13.91 -20.59
C ASP A 461 -25.79 -13.22 -20.10
N LYS A 462 -26.58 -12.72 -21.03
CA LYS A 462 -27.77 -11.90 -20.77
C LYS A 462 -28.91 -12.68 -20.12
N GLU A 463 -29.12 -13.92 -20.53
CA GLU A 463 -30.17 -14.76 -19.98
C GLU A 463 -29.86 -15.08 -18.52
N LYS A 464 -28.63 -15.48 -18.26
CA LYS A 464 -28.17 -15.78 -16.90
C LYS A 464 -28.15 -14.53 -16.00
N ALA A 465 -27.75 -13.39 -16.53
CA ALA A 465 -27.78 -12.12 -15.79
C ALA A 465 -29.19 -11.75 -15.32
N LEU A 466 -30.21 -11.92 -16.18
CA LEU A 466 -31.61 -11.70 -15.80
C LEU A 466 -32.07 -12.67 -14.71
N GLU A 467 -31.70 -13.95 -14.80
CA GLU A 467 -31.99 -14.94 -13.75
C GLU A 467 -31.34 -14.55 -12.43
N THR A 468 -30.08 -14.12 -12.48
CA THR A 468 -29.31 -13.73 -11.29
C THR A 468 -29.89 -12.48 -10.63
N ILE A 469 -30.26 -11.45 -11.39
CA ILE A 469 -30.92 -10.25 -10.86
C ILE A 469 -32.26 -10.62 -10.19
N LYS A 470 -33.05 -11.48 -10.82
CA LYS A 470 -34.31 -11.95 -10.24
C LYS A 470 -34.09 -12.69 -8.91
N LYS A 471 -33.13 -13.61 -8.87
CA LYS A 471 -32.79 -14.38 -7.69
C LYS A 471 -32.25 -13.50 -6.56
N TYR A 472 -31.40 -12.52 -6.89
CA TYR A 472 -30.90 -11.53 -5.96
C TYR A 472 -32.05 -10.71 -5.33
N ASN A 473 -33.02 -10.28 -6.13
CA ASN A 473 -34.19 -9.57 -5.63
C ASN A 473 -35.07 -10.46 -4.72
N GLU A 474 -35.16 -11.75 -4.99
CA GLU A 474 -35.86 -12.71 -4.10
C GLU A 474 -35.12 -12.81 -2.75
N TYR A 475 -33.81 -12.89 -2.74
CA TYR A 475 -33.00 -12.87 -1.52
C TYR A 475 -33.19 -11.58 -0.71
N ALA A 476 -33.13 -10.43 -1.38
CA ALA A 476 -33.32 -9.14 -0.75
C ALA A 476 -34.71 -9.01 -0.08
N LYS A 477 -35.76 -9.45 -0.77
CA LYS A 477 -37.14 -9.46 -0.23
C LYS A 477 -37.32 -10.39 0.96
N ASN A 478 -36.64 -11.54 0.94
CA ASN A 478 -36.72 -12.55 2.00
C ASN A 478 -35.79 -12.22 3.18
N GLY A 479 -34.88 -11.26 3.02
CA GLY A 479 -33.86 -10.92 4.01
C GLY A 479 -32.88 -12.07 4.26
N LEU A 480 -32.64 -12.90 3.24
CA LEU A 480 -31.73 -14.05 3.35
C LEU A 480 -31.07 -14.34 2.01
N ASP A 481 -29.79 -14.09 1.92
CA ASP A 481 -28.94 -14.51 0.80
C ASP A 481 -28.44 -15.94 1.06
N GLU A 482 -29.04 -16.91 0.37
CA GLU A 482 -28.68 -18.33 0.51
C GLU A 482 -27.39 -18.70 -0.22
N GLU A 483 -26.86 -17.79 -1.06
CA GLU A 483 -25.72 -18.07 -1.94
C GLU A 483 -24.39 -17.60 -1.32
N PHE A 484 -24.32 -16.36 -0.89
CA PHE A 484 -23.09 -15.75 -0.35
C PHE A 484 -23.26 -15.17 1.05
N HIS A 485 -24.46 -15.26 1.63
CA HIS A 485 -24.75 -14.85 3.01
C HIS A 485 -24.45 -13.38 3.29
N VAL A 486 -24.79 -12.51 2.34
CA VAL A 486 -24.71 -11.04 2.51
C VAL A 486 -25.62 -10.63 3.66
N ASN A 487 -25.13 -9.72 4.49
CA ASN A 487 -25.90 -9.18 5.60
C ASN A 487 -27.19 -8.53 5.08
N PRO A 488 -28.38 -8.92 5.62
CA PRO A 488 -29.66 -8.41 5.12
C PRO A 488 -29.84 -6.89 5.26
N GLU A 489 -29.11 -6.23 6.16
CA GLU A 489 -29.18 -4.79 6.35
C GLU A 489 -28.67 -3.99 5.13
N VAL A 490 -27.85 -4.61 4.30
CA VAL A 490 -27.28 -4.01 3.09
C VAL A 490 -27.68 -4.73 1.80
N LEU A 491 -28.62 -5.66 1.89
CA LEU A 491 -29.15 -6.43 0.75
C LEU A 491 -30.38 -5.71 0.16
N TYR A 492 -30.16 -4.81 -0.77
CA TYR A 492 -31.20 -3.98 -1.36
C TYR A 492 -31.69 -4.54 -2.69
N PRO A 493 -33.04 -4.65 -2.93
CA PRO A 493 -33.57 -5.11 -4.20
C PRO A 493 -33.37 -4.08 -5.31
N ILE A 494 -33.23 -4.55 -6.53
CA ILE A 494 -33.04 -3.77 -7.76
C ILE A 494 -34.37 -3.81 -8.51
N GLU A 495 -35.28 -2.87 -8.25
CA GLU A 495 -36.68 -2.91 -8.72
C GLU A 495 -37.23 -1.58 -9.22
N ASN A 496 -36.57 -0.47 -8.93
CA ASN A 496 -37.09 0.87 -9.20
C ASN A 496 -36.21 1.61 -10.20
N GLY A 497 -36.70 1.73 -11.42
CA GLY A 497 -35.96 2.47 -12.46
C GLY A 497 -35.84 3.97 -12.20
N PRO A 498 -34.90 4.65 -12.82
CA PRO A 498 -33.97 4.10 -13.80
C PRO A 498 -32.94 3.14 -13.18
N PHE A 499 -32.50 2.19 -14.01
CA PHE A 499 -31.51 1.18 -13.67
C PHE A 499 -30.18 1.51 -14.30
N TYR A 500 -29.11 1.11 -13.60
CA TYR A 500 -27.74 1.38 -14.00
C TYR A 500 -26.91 0.09 -13.95
N ALA A 501 -25.89 0.03 -14.81
CA ALA A 501 -24.89 -1.03 -14.74
C ALA A 501 -23.51 -0.49 -15.11
N THR A 502 -22.48 -1.15 -14.58
CA THR A 502 -21.11 -0.96 -15.04
C THR A 502 -20.49 -2.29 -15.44
N LYS A 503 -19.58 -2.24 -16.41
CA LYS A 503 -18.57 -3.26 -16.68
C LYS A 503 -17.22 -2.71 -16.28
N SER A 504 -16.50 -3.41 -15.42
CA SER A 504 -15.16 -3.05 -14.99
C SER A 504 -14.17 -4.17 -15.30
N LYS A 505 -13.07 -3.85 -15.99
CA LYS A 505 -12.03 -4.80 -16.35
C LYS A 505 -10.69 -4.42 -15.73
N GLY A 506 -9.98 -5.42 -15.16
CA GLY A 506 -8.68 -5.25 -14.54
C GLY A 506 -8.75 -4.63 -13.15
N ALA A 507 -7.60 -4.30 -12.63
CA ALA A 507 -7.42 -3.60 -11.37
C ALA A 507 -6.26 -2.62 -11.49
N THR A 508 -6.09 -1.78 -10.49
CA THR A 508 -5.02 -0.78 -10.44
C THR A 508 -3.95 -1.21 -9.45
N PHE A 509 -2.72 -1.33 -9.92
CA PHE A 509 -1.56 -1.48 -9.06
C PHE A 509 -1.17 -0.12 -8.49
N LEU A 510 -0.98 -0.02 -7.18
CA LEU A 510 -0.54 1.23 -6.55
C LEU A 510 0.91 1.19 -6.14
N THR A 511 1.33 0.16 -5.40
CA THR A 511 2.67 0.10 -4.83
C THR A 511 2.95 -1.29 -4.25
N VAL A 512 4.16 -1.52 -3.81
CA VAL A 512 4.56 -2.66 -2.97
C VAL A 512 5.06 -2.17 -1.62
N CYS A 513 4.60 -2.79 -0.54
CA CYS A 513 4.95 -2.43 0.82
C CYS A 513 5.89 -3.45 1.43
N GLY A 514 7.11 -3.04 1.70
CA GLY A 514 8.13 -3.88 2.31
C GLY A 514 9.51 -3.69 1.70
N GLY A 515 10.48 -4.38 2.25
CA GLY A 515 11.87 -4.25 1.82
C GLY A 515 12.85 -4.79 2.85
N LEU A 516 13.79 -3.95 3.30
CA LEU A 516 14.82 -4.36 4.22
C LEU A 516 14.25 -4.74 5.59
N ARG A 517 14.79 -5.79 6.18
CA ARG A 517 14.46 -6.22 7.54
C ARG A 517 14.86 -5.16 8.54
N THR A 518 13.93 -4.77 9.41
CA THR A 518 14.18 -3.86 10.52
C THR A 518 13.65 -4.41 11.82
N ASN A 519 14.22 -3.97 12.94
CA ASN A 519 13.58 -4.13 14.24
C ASN A 519 12.50 -3.04 14.45
N ASP A 520 11.87 -3.05 15.61
CA ASP A 520 10.82 -2.08 15.99
C ASP A 520 11.33 -0.64 16.20
N LYS A 521 12.66 -0.45 16.28
CA LYS A 521 13.31 0.86 16.29
C LYS A 521 13.80 1.33 14.92
N MET A 522 13.34 0.69 13.86
CA MET A 522 13.70 1.01 12.47
C MET A 522 15.18 0.80 12.12
N GLN A 523 15.98 0.14 12.99
CA GLN A 523 17.34 -0.26 12.65
C GLN A 523 17.31 -1.38 11.61
N VAL A 524 18.06 -1.22 10.51
CA VAL A 524 18.21 -2.26 9.50
C VAL A 524 19.01 -3.43 10.07
N CYS A 525 18.55 -4.66 9.84
CA CYS A 525 19.14 -5.87 10.39
C CYS A 525 19.77 -6.76 9.32
N ASP A 526 20.73 -7.56 9.72
CA ASP A 526 21.32 -8.62 8.93
C ASP A 526 20.50 -9.94 8.97
N GLU A 527 20.98 -10.98 8.34
CA GLU A 527 20.32 -12.31 8.31
C GLU A 527 20.20 -12.98 9.68
N ASN A 528 20.98 -12.54 10.66
CA ASN A 528 20.95 -13.03 12.04
C ASN A 528 20.09 -12.16 12.98
N ASP A 529 19.26 -11.26 12.39
CA ASP A 529 18.47 -10.27 13.11
C ASP A 529 19.31 -9.29 13.97
N GLN A 530 20.61 -9.11 13.63
CA GLN A 530 21.46 -8.15 14.33
C GLN A 530 21.40 -6.80 13.61
N PRO A 531 21.18 -5.69 14.35
CA PRO A 531 21.21 -4.37 13.77
C PRO A 531 22.56 -4.06 13.11
N ILE A 532 22.54 -3.56 11.90
CA ILE A 532 23.72 -3.01 11.22
C ILE A 532 23.97 -1.62 11.80
N PRO A 533 25.12 -1.40 12.45
CA PRO A 533 25.39 -0.13 13.11
C PRO A 533 25.35 1.04 12.13
N GLY A 534 24.71 2.14 12.53
CA GLY A 534 24.61 3.36 11.73
C GLY A 534 23.62 3.32 10.58
N LEU A 535 22.81 2.26 10.42
CA LEU A 535 21.84 2.16 9.33
C LEU A 535 20.42 1.96 9.85
N TYR A 536 19.52 2.83 9.39
CA TYR A 536 18.07 2.80 9.64
C TYR A 536 17.31 2.84 8.33
N ASN A 537 16.05 2.42 8.34
CA ASN A 537 15.15 2.65 7.24
C ASN A 537 13.74 2.99 7.73
N THR A 538 12.99 3.75 6.94
CA THR A 538 11.61 4.11 7.24
C THR A 538 10.78 4.26 5.97
N GLY A 539 9.48 4.48 6.12
CA GLY A 539 8.55 4.58 5.01
C GLY A 539 8.18 3.22 4.43
N ILE A 540 7.62 3.23 3.23
CA ILE A 540 7.05 2.05 2.56
C ILE A 540 8.05 0.90 2.37
N MET A 541 9.35 1.19 2.37
CA MET A 541 10.43 0.19 2.28
C MET A 541 10.70 -0.55 3.60
N THR A 542 9.99 -0.24 4.67
CA THR A 542 10.11 -0.91 5.97
C THR A 542 9.59 -2.34 5.89
N GLY A 543 10.45 -3.32 6.14
CA GLY A 543 10.09 -4.73 6.11
C GLY A 543 9.11 -5.14 7.21
N ASP A 544 8.27 -6.12 6.90
CA ASP A 544 7.38 -6.83 7.83
C ASP A 544 6.28 -5.99 8.50
N PHE A 545 6.05 -4.72 8.10
CA PHE A 545 4.91 -3.97 8.62
C PHE A 545 3.59 -4.54 8.07
N TYR A 546 3.54 -4.87 6.79
CA TYR A 546 2.46 -5.61 6.16
C TYR A 546 2.90 -7.02 5.81
N ALA A 547 1.94 -7.92 5.67
CA ALA A 547 2.13 -9.26 5.14
C ALA A 547 0.99 -9.62 4.17
N ASN A 548 1.30 -10.39 3.10
CA ASN A 548 0.40 -10.84 2.06
C ASN A 548 -0.21 -9.73 1.19
N SER A 549 -0.84 -8.73 1.79
CA SER A 549 -1.44 -7.59 1.12
C SER A 549 -1.41 -6.35 2.00
N TYR A 550 -1.27 -5.19 1.40
CA TYR A 550 -1.71 -3.94 1.98
C TYR A 550 -3.19 -3.79 1.59
N ASN A 551 -4.06 -4.27 2.45
CA ASN A 551 -5.47 -4.51 2.14
C ASN A 551 -6.36 -3.26 2.24
N PHE A 552 -5.83 -2.17 2.76
CA PHE A 552 -6.55 -0.90 2.95
C PHE A 552 -7.81 -1.01 3.83
N VAL A 553 -7.87 -1.99 4.71
CA VAL A 553 -8.91 -2.05 5.75
C VAL A 553 -8.89 -0.76 6.57
N MET A 554 -7.70 -0.21 6.79
CA MET A 554 -7.51 1.12 7.36
C MET A 554 -6.96 2.07 6.31
N PRO A 555 -7.77 3.01 5.78
CA PRO A 555 -7.33 3.97 4.77
C PRO A 555 -6.19 4.82 5.26
N GLY A 556 -5.18 4.97 4.43
CA GLY A 556 -4.03 5.79 4.77
C GLY A 556 -3.12 5.22 5.86
N GLN A 557 -3.26 3.94 6.20
CA GLN A 557 -2.42 3.32 7.22
C GLN A 557 -0.93 3.42 6.92
N ASN A 558 -0.53 3.29 5.65
CA ASN A 558 0.87 3.41 5.28
C ASN A 558 1.41 4.82 5.54
N LEU A 559 0.66 5.87 5.18
CA LEU A 559 1.07 7.26 5.44
C LEU A 559 1.03 7.56 6.94
N GLY A 560 -0.07 7.26 7.63
CA GLY A 560 -0.21 7.56 9.04
C GLY A 560 0.68 6.74 9.97
N ALA A 561 0.93 5.46 9.64
CA ALA A 561 1.76 4.61 10.48
C ALA A 561 3.23 4.64 10.07
N VAL A 562 3.55 4.10 8.88
CA VAL A 562 4.95 3.83 8.51
C VAL A 562 5.66 5.11 8.07
N CYS A 563 4.97 5.98 7.31
CA CYS A 563 5.55 7.25 6.87
C CYS A 563 5.38 8.39 7.91
N GLY A 564 4.34 8.34 8.73
CA GLY A 564 4.07 9.30 9.80
C GLY A 564 4.64 8.85 11.14
N THR A 565 3.87 8.08 11.91
CA THR A 565 4.20 7.78 13.31
C THR A 565 5.56 7.11 13.50
N LEU A 566 5.89 6.07 12.72
CA LEU A 566 7.19 5.39 12.88
C LEU A 566 8.36 6.27 12.42
N SER A 567 8.15 7.13 11.43
CA SER A 567 9.15 8.10 10.98
C SER A 567 9.36 9.23 11.99
N TYR A 568 8.29 9.76 12.58
CA TYR A 568 8.34 10.72 13.67
C TYR A 568 9.13 10.16 14.87
N LEU A 569 8.77 8.95 15.30
CA LEU A 569 9.46 8.28 16.41
C LEU A 569 10.92 7.98 16.09
N LEU A 570 11.24 7.64 14.84
CA LEU A 570 12.63 7.47 14.42
C LEU A 570 13.41 8.79 14.57
N GLY A 571 12.84 9.91 14.14
CA GLY A 571 13.47 11.23 14.34
C GLY A 571 13.78 11.53 15.80
N LYS A 572 12.81 11.24 16.70
CA LYS A 572 13.02 11.38 18.16
C LYS A 572 14.07 10.40 18.72
N ASP A 573 14.10 9.16 18.24
CA ASP A 573 15.07 8.14 18.65
C ASP A 573 16.50 8.52 18.20
N LEU A 574 16.67 9.12 17.00
CA LEU A 574 17.98 9.58 16.51
C LEU A 574 18.61 10.63 17.43
N ALA A 575 17.81 11.49 18.03
CA ALA A 575 18.30 12.50 18.98
C ALA A 575 18.91 11.91 20.26
N GLN A 576 18.69 10.63 20.52
CA GLN A 576 19.27 9.94 21.68
C GLN A 576 20.62 9.28 21.35
N LEU A 577 21.08 9.32 20.11
CA LEU A 577 22.38 8.85 19.68
C LEU A 577 23.45 9.94 19.90
#